data_e5283fc8afa049f8b22427486d862b00
#
_entry.id   e5283fc8afa049f8b22427486d862b00
#
_cell.length_a   1.000
_cell.length_b   1.000
_cell.length_c   1.000
_cell.angle_alpha   90.00
_cell.angle_beta   90.00
_cell.angle_gamma   90.00
#
_symmetry.space_group_name_H-M   'P 1'
#
loop_
_entity.id
_entity.type
_entity.pdbx_description
1 polymer ?
#
loop_
_entity_poly.entity_id
_entity_poly.type
_entity_poly.pdbx_seq_one_letter_code
_entity_poly.pdbx_strand_id
1 'polypeptide(L)'
;AEPEETPEPEAEEPADEPEQPEEPEEEPAAEPEPDEDFEVTEEVYEQTFTEVERTIQELNEIIQDRDLEEWRSYLTDAYETAHSDEERLREISDMPILQRNDIVLESLRDYFRWVVVPSRANARLDDLRFVTDDEVEAIMSVNGQSVILYHLKKVNGSWKIDTS
;
A
#
# COMPACT_ATOMS: atom_id res chain seq x y z
N ALA A 1 -34.50 -61.34 5.53
CA ALA A 1 -34.60 -59.96 5.11
C ALA A 1 -33.55 -59.16 5.88
N GLU A 2 -32.55 -58.83 5.20
CA GLU A 2 -31.49 -58.09 5.82
C GLU A 2 -31.81 -56.64 5.80
N PRO A 3 -31.67 -56.00 6.96
CA PRO A 3 -31.65 -54.57 6.94
C PRO A 3 -30.42 -54.18 6.16
N GLU A 4 -30.63 -53.66 5.03
CA GLU A 4 -29.56 -53.02 4.34
C GLU A 4 -29.09 -51.87 5.24
N GLU A 5 -27.92 -52.06 5.73
CA GLU A 5 -27.22 -50.94 6.23
C GLU A 5 -27.07 -50.01 5.06
N THR A 6 -27.87 -49.00 5.04
CA THR A 6 -27.51 -47.81 4.31
C THR A 6 -26.17 -47.40 4.85
N PRO A 7 -25.15 -47.38 4.03
CA PRO A 7 -23.97 -46.70 4.47
C PRO A 7 -24.41 -45.31 4.83
N GLU A 8 -24.24 -44.97 6.06
CA GLU A 8 -24.36 -43.60 6.44
C GLU A 8 -23.61 -42.82 5.38
N PRO A 9 -24.23 -41.85 4.75
CA PRO A 9 -23.43 -40.93 4.01
C PRO A 9 -22.42 -40.44 4.99
N GLU A 10 -21.21 -40.84 4.79
CA GLU A 10 -20.12 -40.27 5.49
C GLU A 10 -20.44 -38.79 5.57
N ALA A 11 -20.62 -38.32 6.77
CA ALA A 11 -20.72 -36.91 6.96
C ALA A 11 -19.61 -36.32 6.11
N GLU A 12 -20.02 -35.86 4.98
CA GLU A 12 -19.08 -35.08 4.21
C GLU A 12 -18.59 -34.05 5.14
N GLU A 13 -17.36 -34.21 5.54
CA GLU A 13 -16.67 -33.15 6.12
C GLU A 13 -17.08 -31.93 5.36
N PRO A 14 -17.49 -30.88 6.02
CA PRO A 14 -17.65 -29.64 5.32
C PRO A 14 -16.31 -29.40 4.67
N ALA A 15 -16.25 -29.88 3.45
CA ALA A 15 -15.14 -29.63 2.64
C ALA A 15 -15.03 -28.15 2.66
N ASP A 16 -13.92 -27.71 3.07
CA ASP A 16 -13.55 -26.38 2.76
C ASP A 16 -14.53 -25.35 3.33
N GLU A 17 -14.26 -24.94 4.50
CA GLU A 17 -14.26 -23.52 4.65
C GLU A 17 -13.71 -22.94 3.35
N PRO A 18 -14.48 -22.19 2.59
CA PRO A 18 -13.90 -21.52 1.47
C PRO A 18 -12.67 -20.83 2.02
N GLU A 19 -11.55 -21.31 1.61
CA GLU A 19 -10.34 -20.57 1.84
C GLU A 19 -10.70 -19.17 1.40
N GLN A 20 -10.89 -18.34 2.37
CA GLN A 20 -10.94 -16.92 2.12
C GLN A 20 -9.77 -16.71 1.19
N PRO A 21 -9.99 -16.15 0.01
CA PRO A 21 -8.84 -15.80 -0.80
C PRO A 21 -7.93 -15.08 0.17
N GLU A 22 -6.83 -15.71 0.44
CA GLU A 22 -5.81 -15.04 1.20
C GLU A 22 -5.60 -13.76 0.43
N GLU A 23 -6.24 -12.72 0.91
CA GLU A 23 -5.72 -11.40 0.62
C GLU A 23 -4.23 -11.55 0.82
N PRO A 24 -3.41 -11.16 -0.15
CA PRO A 24 -1.99 -11.25 0.06
C PRO A 24 -1.77 -10.73 1.45
N GLU A 25 -1.43 -11.64 2.33
CA GLU A 25 -1.21 -11.27 3.70
C GLU A 25 -0.30 -10.07 3.60
N GLU A 26 -0.87 -8.92 3.84
CA GLU A 26 -0.05 -7.87 4.35
C GLU A 26 0.53 -8.51 5.59
N GLU A 27 1.73 -9.00 5.45
CA GLU A 27 2.46 -9.50 6.60
C GLU A 27 2.23 -8.47 7.66
N PRO A 28 1.67 -8.85 8.83
CA PRO A 28 1.69 -7.92 9.93
C PRO A 28 3.14 -7.50 10.00
N ALA A 29 3.38 -6.31 9.53
CA ALA A 29 4.73 -5.82 9.39
C ALA A 29 5.36 -6.04 10.73
N ALA A 30 6.31 -6.97 10.80
CA ALA A 30 7.12 -7.12 11.96
C ALA A 30 7.53 -5.70 12.30
N GLU A 31 7.06 -5.19 13.42
CA GLU A 31 7.38 -3.84 13.83
C GLU A 31 8.88 -3.71 13.70
N PRO A 32 9.40 -2.90 12.78
CA PRO A 32 10.82 -2.65 12.77
C PRO A 32 11.14 -2.11 14.15
N GLU A 33 11.97 -2.80 14.87
CA GLU A 33 12.42 -2.30 16.15
C GLU A 33 12.98 -0.91 15.90
N PRO A 34 12.42 0.13 16.52
CA PRO A 34 12.96 1.45 16.35
C PRO A 34 14.43 1.41 16.75
N ASP A 35 15.27 2.04 15.94
CA ASP A 35 16.67 2.25 16.32
C ASP A 35 16.70 2.67 17.77
N GLU A 36 17.48 1.97 18.60
CA GLU A 36 17.49 2.15 20.04
C GLU A 36 17.74 3.59 20.49
N ASP A 37 18.27 4.43 19.58
CA ASP A 37 18.57 5.85 19.81
C ASP A 37 17.45 6.80 19.38
N PHE A 38 16.34 6.29 18.81
CA PHE A 38 15.25 7.12 18.33
C PHE A 38 13.99 6.96 19.20
N GLU A 39 13.64 8.02 19.91
CA GLU A 39 12.39 8.07 20.66
C GLU A 39 11.37 8.97 19.95
N VAL A 40 10.21 8.41 19.65
CA VAL A 40 9.08 9.19 19.17
C VAL A 40 8.35 9.78 20.35
N THR A 41 8.56 11.07 20.60
CA THR A 41 7.79 11.80 21.58
C THR A 41 6.43 12.18 21.02
N GLU A 42 5.48 12.49 21.87
CA GLU A 42 4.16 12.98 21.45
C GLU A 42 4.29 14.24 20.59
N GLU A 43 5.16 15.15 20.95
CA GLU A 43 5.44 16.38 20.20
C GLU A 43 5.99 16.08 18.78
N VAL A 44 6.95 15.16 18.67
CA VAL A 44 7.50 14.73 17.37
C VAL A 44 6.43 14.06 16.54
N TYR A 45 5.61 13.21 17.14
CA TYR A 45 4.51 12.56 16.44
C TYR A 45 3.50 13.58 15.87
N GLU A 46 3.04 14.50 16.68
CA GLU A 46 2.06 15.50 16.26
C GLU A 46 2.61 16.41 15.17
N GLN A 47 3.85 16.84 15.29
CA GLN A 47 4.51 17.67 14.29
C GLN A 47 4.65 16.93 12.97
N THR A 48 5.14 15.70 13.02
CA THR A 48 5.32 14.88 11.83
C THR A 48 3.99 14.54 11.19
N PHE A 49 2.98 14.23 11.99
CA PHE A 49 1.62 13.97 11.50
C PHE A 49 1.09 15.16 10.69
N THR A 50 1.25 16.37 11.21
CA THR A 50 0.80 17.59 10.52
C THR A 50 1.56 17.80 9.20
N GLU A 51 2.86 17.58 9.19
CA GLU A 51 3.68 17.69 7.98
C GLU A 51 3.28 16.67 6.92
N VAL A 52 3.11 15.42 7.32
CA VAL A 52 2.74 14.33 6.42
C VAL A 52 1.30 14.51 5.92
N GLU A 53 0.38 14.90 6.78
CA GLU A 53 -1.00 15.18 6.37
C GLU A 53 -1.05 16.25 5.28
N ARG A 54 -0.28 17.32 5.44
CA ARG A 54 -0.17 18.37 4.41
C ARG A 54 0.37 17.80 3.10
N THR A 55 1.42 16.99 3.18
CA THR A 55 2.01 16.35 2.00
C THR A 55 0.99 15.47 1.28
N ILE A 56 0.19 14.71 2.02
CA ILE A 56 -0.86 13.85 1.45
C ILE A 56 -1.97 14.68 0.79
N GLN A 57 -2.36 15.79 1.39
CA GLN A 57 -3.34 16.70 0.80
C GLN A 57 -2.84 17.29 -0.52
N GLU A 58 -1.60 17.73 -0.56
CA GLU A 58 -0.96 18.21 -1.78
C GLU A 58 -0.88 17.12 -2.85
N LEU A 59 -0.49 15.90 -2.46
CA LEU A 59 -0.47 14.75 -3.36
C LEU A 59 -1.86 14.42 -3.91
N ASN A 60 -2.90 14.51 -3.10
CA ASN A 60 -4.26 14.26 -3.56
C ASN A 60 -4.66 15.25 -4.67
N GLU A 61 -4.36 16.52 -4.50
CA GLU A 61 -4.64 17.54 -5.52
C GLU A 61 -3.87 17.27 -6.81
N ILE A 62 -2.57 16.98 -6.69
CA ILE A 62 -1.71 16.66 -7.82
C ILE A 62 -2.21 15.42 -8.57
N ILE A 63 -2.62 14.40 -7.84
CA ILE A 63 -3.13 13.15 -8.42
C ILE A 63 -4.50 13.37 -9.08
N GLN A 64 -5.38 14.14 -8.47
CA GLN A 64 -6.68 14.50 -9.05
C GLN A 64 -6.52 15.31 -10.33
N ASP A 65 -5.54 16.20 -10.37
CA ASP A 65 -5.20 16.98 -11.56
C ASP A 65 -4.43 16.17 -12.60
N ARG A 66 -4.01 14.96 -12.25
CA ARG A 66 -3.21 14.07 -13.10
C ARG A 66 -1.90 14.70 -13.57
N ASP A 67 -1.30 15.50 -12.70
CA ASP A 67 -0.04 16.18 -12.97
C ASP A 67 1.14 15.25 -12.65
N LEU A 68 1.56 14.51 -13.66
CA LEU A 68 2.64 13.54 -13.55
C LEU A 68 3.97 14.19 -13.13
N GLU A 69 4.29 15.36 -13.68
CA GLU A 69 5.57 16.01 -13.42
C GLU A 69 5.66 16.48 -11.97
N GLU A 70 4.58 17.07 -11.46
CA GLU A 70 4.51 17.50 -10.07
C GLU A 70 4.55 16.29 -9.14
N TRP A 71 3.82 15.22 -9.46
CA TRP A 71 3.86 13.98 -8.70
C TRP A 71 5.28 13.39 -8.64
N ARG A 72 5.99 13.38 -9.74
CA ARG A 72 7.38 12.89 -9.78
C ARG A 72 8.30 13.66 -8.85
N SER A 73 8.04 14.93 -8.63
CA SER A 73 8.84 15.75 -7.71
C SER A 73 8.73 15.30 -6.25
N TYR A 74 7.69 14.54 -5.92
CA TYR A 74 7.46 13.96 -4.59
C TYR A 74 8.04 12.54 -4.44
N LEU A 75 8.72 12.00 -5.44
CA LEU A 75 9.29 10.66 -5.42
C LEU A 75 10.77 10.69 -5.08
N THR A 76 11.23 9.68 -4.33
CA THR A 76 12.67 9.42 -4.24
C THR A 76 13.17 8.80 -5.55
N ASP A 77 14.46 8.92 -5.82
CA ASP A 77 15.07 8.28 -7.00
C ASP A 77 14.88 6.76 -6.97
N ALA A 78 14.94 6.16 -5.78
CA ALA A 78 14.71 4.73 -5.60
C ALA A 78 13.30 4.32 -6.01
N TYR A 79 12.28 5.10 -5.62
CA TYR A 79 10.89 4.83 -5.99
C TYR A 79 10.68 4.95 -7.50
N GLU A 80 11.18 6.03 -8.09
CA GLU A 80 11.06 6.27 -9.52
C GLU A 80 11.73 5.16 -10.33
N THR A 81 12.92 4.74 -9.92
CA THR A 81 13.65 3.65 -10.56
C THR A 81 12.88 2.33 -10.46
N ALA A 82 12.39 2.00 -9.26
CA ALA A 82 11.65 0.76 -9.03
C ALA A 82 10.36 0.67 -9.86
N HIS A 83 9.63 1.77 -9.99
CA HIS A 83 8.35 1.80 -10.70
C HIS A 83 8.47 2.18 -12.19
N SER A 84 9.69 2.37 -12.67
CA SER A 84 10.03 2.49 -14.10
C SER A 84 10.66 1.23 -14.65
N ASP A 85 10.98 0.26 -13.80
CA ASP A 85 11.58 -1.00 -14.20
C ASP A 85 10.59 -1.87 -14.97
N GLU A 86 11.00 -2.35 -16.14
CA GLU A 86 10.14 -3.14 -17.03
C GLU A 86 9.62 -4.42 -16.38
N GLU A 87 10.47 -5.12 -15.65
CA GLU A 87 10.10 -6.36 -14.98
C GLU A 87 9.06 -6.09 -13.89
N ARG A 88 9.28 -5.06 -13.10
CA ARG A 88 8.34 -4.63 -12.07
C ARG A 88 7.00 -4.20 -12.65
N LEU A 89 7.02 -3.42 -13.70
CA LEU A 89 5.80 -2.98 -14.38
C LEU A 89 5.02 -4.17 -14.97
N ARG A 90 5.73 -5.17 -15.47
CA ARG A 90 5.12 -6.40 -15.96
C ARG A 90 4.44 -7.18 -14.84
N GLU A 91 5.11 -7.33 -13.69
CA GLU A 91 4.53 -7.96 -12.51
C GLU A 91 3.26 -7.24 -12.03
N ILE A 92 3.30 -5.91 -11.97
CA ILE A 92 2.14 -5.11 -11.58
C ILE A 92 1.01 -5.26 -12.59
N SER A 93 1.32 -5.35 -13.88
CA SER A 93 0.34 -5.56 -14.96
C SER A 93 -0.41 -6.88 -14.84
N ASP A 94 0.14 -7.85 -14.12
CA ASP A 94 -0.51 -9.13 -13.84
C ASP A 94 -1.59 -9.05 -12.76
N MET A 95 -1.76 -7.90 -12.13
CA MET A 95 -2.85 -7.70 -11.17
C MET A 95 -4.20 -7.91 -11.84
N PRO A 96 -5.13 -8.65 -11.21
CA PRO A 96 -6.41 -9.01 -11.84
C PRO A 96 -7.21 -7.83 -12.38
N ILE A 97 -7.18 -6.70 -11.69
CA ILE A 97 -7.91 -5.51 -12.13
C ILE A 97 -7.35 -4.93 -13.43
N LEU A 98 -6.03 -4.98 -13.61
CA LEU A 98 -5.39 -4.50 -14.83
C LEU A 98 -5.62 -5.47 -15.98
N GLN A 99 -5.53 -6.78 -15.71
CA GLN A 99 -5.80 -7.81 -16.71
C GLN A 99 -7.23 -7.77 -17.23
N ARG A 100 -8.20 -7.57 -16.35
CA ARG A 100 -9.62 -7.47 -16.75
C ARG A 100 -9.91 -6.29 -17.68
N ASN A 101 -9.10 -5.27 -17.60
CA ASN A 101 -9.25 -4.07 -18.40
C ASN A 101 -8.24 -4.00 -19.56
N ASP A 102 -7.53 -5.09 -19.82
CA ASP A 102 -6.50 -5.17 -20.87
C ASP A 102 -5.43 -4.07 -20.76
N ILE A 103 -5.06 -3.73 -19.54
CA ILE A 103 -4.07 -2.68 -19.26
C ILE A 103 -2.71 -3.32 -19.04
N VAL A 104 -1.73 -2.89 -19.82
CA VAL A 104 -0.32 -3.25 -19.67
C VAL A 104 0.47 -2.00 -19.36
N LEU A 105 1.23 -2.03 -18.27
CA LEU A 105 2.06 -0.91 -17.86
C LEU A 105 3.42 -0.99 -18.54
N GLU A 106 3.81 0.06 -19.24
CA GLU A 106 5.07 0.14 -19.97
C GLU A 106 6.00 1.24 -19.42
N SER A 107 5.46 2.10 -18.57
CA SER A 107 6.20 3.25 -18.05
C SER A 107 5.68 3.70 -16.69
N LEU A 108 6.44 4.58 -16.03
CA LEU A 108 6.00 5.25 -14.81
C LEU A 108 4.72 6.05 -15.04
N ARG A 109 4.56 6.65 -16.21
CA ARG A 109 3.34 7.37 -16.60
C ARG A 109 2.12 6.45 -16.56
N ASP A 110 2.25 5.24 -17.11
CA ASP A 110 1.16 4.25 -17.09
C ASP A 110 0.85 3.81 -15.67
N TYR A 111 1.87 3.58 -14.86
CA TYR A 111 1.70 3.27 -13.45
C TYR A 111 0.95 4.38 -12.72
N PHE A 112 1.34 5.61 -12.91
CA PHE A 112 0.65 6.76 -12.33
C PHE A 112 -0.82 6.80 -12.76
N ARG A 113 -1.05 6.70 -14.07
CA ARG A 113 -2.39 6.82 -14.65
C ARG A 113 -3.34 5.71 -14.20
N TRP A 114 -2.86 4.47 -14.19
CA TRP A 114 -3.72 3.30 -14.00
C TRP A 114 -3.71 2.73 -12.59
N VAL A 115 -2.71 3.01 -11.79
CA VAL A 115 -2.58 2.51 -10.42
C VAL A 115 -2.72 3.64 -9.40
N VAL A 116 -1.95 4.70 -9.53
CA VAL A 116 -1.91 5.78 -8.53
C VAL A 116 -3.18 6.61 -8.56
N VAL A 117 -3.60 7.11 -9.72
CA VAL A 117 -4.78 7.96 -9.85
C VAL A 117 -6.04 7.28 -9.30
N PRO A 118 -6.38 6.04 -9.69
CA PRO A 118 -7.57 5.39 -9.15
C PRO A 118 -7.51 5.07 -7.65
N SER A 119 -6.31 4.87 -7.10
CA SER A 119 -6.16 4.35 -5.74
C SER A 119 -5.73 5.39 -4.71
N ARG A 120 -5.18 6.51 -5.11
CA ARG A 120 -4.57 7.50 -4.20
C ARG A 120 -5.12 8.93 -4.31
N ALA A 121 -6.10 9.17 -5.18
CA ALA A 121 -6.65 10.51 -5.38
C ALA A 121 -7.40 11.07 -4.17
N ASN A 122 -7.86 10.22 -3.27
CA ASN A 122 -8.63 10.59 -2.07
C ASN A 122 -8.02 9.96 -0.82
N ALA A 123 -6.71 9.96 -0.72
CA ALA A 123 -6.01 9.41 0.41
C ALA A 123 -6.22 10.25 1.68
N ARG A 124 -6.26 9.57 2.83
CA ARG A 124 -6.43 10.21 4.13
C ARG A 124 -5.42 9.63 5.10
N LEU A 125 -4.78 10.50 5.87
CA LEU A 125 -3.88 10.07 6.93
C LEU A 125 -4.66 9.84 8.22
N ASP A 126 -4.65 8.62 8.72
CA ASP A 126 -5.28 8.26 9.97
C ASP A 126 -4.26 7.96 11.08
N ASP A 127 -3.07 7.50 10.74
CA ASP A 127 -2.01 7.22 11.69
C ASP A 127 -0.63 7.27 11.02
N LEU A 128 0.40 7.32 11.81
CA LEU A 128 1.80 7.26 11.40
C LEU A 128 2.54 6.19 12.18
N ARG A 129 3.41 5.49 11.48
CA ARG A 129 4.39 4.61 12.12
C ARG A 129 5.80 5.06 11.71
N PHE A 130 6.63 5.35 12.70
CA PHE A 130 8.02 5.72 12.46
C PHE A 130 8.85 4.47 12.22
N VAL A 131 9.62 4.49 11.14
CA VAL A 131 10.64 3.48 10.85
C VAL A 131 11.98 3.96 11.35
N THR A 132 12.31 5.19 11.06
CA THR A 132 13.44 5.94 11.59
C THR A 132 12.99 7.39 11.84
N ASP A 133 13.89 8.26 12.28
CA ASP A 133 13.59 9.69 12.41
C ASP A 133 13.27 10.37 11.07
N ASP A 134 13.75 9.80 9.96
CA ASP A 134 13.57 10.32 8.60
C ASP A 134 12.61 9.50 7.75
N GLU A 135 12.11 8.38 8.24
CA GLU A 135 11.26 7.45 7.49
C GLU A 135 10.01 7.11 8.27
N VAL A 136 8.88 7.29 7.64
CA VAL A 136 7.57 6.96 8.24
C VAL A 136 6.72 6.17 7.26
N GLU A 137 5.79 5.40 7.81
CA GLU A 137 4.71 4.80 7.05
C GLU A 137 3.44 5.60 7.35
N ALA A 138 2.83 6.14 6.31
CA ALA A 138 1.54 6.79 6.40
C ALA A 138 0.45 5.73 6.34
N ILE A 139 -0.44 5.73 7.32
CA ILE A 139 -1.45 4.70 7.49
C ILE A 139 -2.84 5.28 7.32
N MET A 140 -3.66 4.59 6.54
CA MET A 140 -5.08 4.89 6.37
C MET A 140 -5.91 3.73 6.90
N SER A 141 -7.03 4.03 7.53
CA SER A 141 -7.98 3.02 7.96
C SER A 141 -9.08 2.86 6.92
N VAL A 142 -9.26 1.63 6.44
CA VAL A 142 -10.31 1.29 5.47
C VAL A 142 -11.12 0.14 6.05
N ASN A 143 -12.42 0.36 6.26
CA ASN A 143 -13.31 -0.65 6.82
C ASN A 143 -12.81 -1.26 8.14
N GLY A 144 -12.18 -0.45 9.00
CA GLY A 144 -11.63 -0.90 10.28
C GLY A 144 -10.27 -1.57 10.19
N GLN A 145 -9.69 -1.68 9.00
CA GLN A 145 -8.36 -2.22 8.78
C GLN A 145 -7.36 -1.14 8.44
N SER A 146 -6.18 -1.23 9.01
CA SER A 146 -5.09 -0.30 8.72
C SER A 146 -4.34 -0.75 7.48
N VAL A 147 -4.19 0.14 6.52
CA VAL A 147 -3.40 -0.11 5.31
C VAL A 147 -2.29 0.93 5.22
N ILE A 148 -1.14 0.50 4.74
CA ILE A 148 -0.04 1.41 4.47
C ILE A 148 -0.34 2.16 3.18
N LEU A 149 -0.49 3.47 3.31
CA LEU A 149 -0.78 4.33 2.18
C LEU A 149 0.49 4.69 1.41
N TYR A 150 1.51 5.12 2.14
CA TYR A 150 2.80 5.52 1.59
C TYR A 150 3.93 5.16 2.56
N HIS A 151 5.06 4.78 1.99
CA HIS A 151 6.34 4.85 2.67
C HIS A 151 6.96 6.22 2.34
N LEU A 152 7.25 7.01 3.34
CA LEU A 152 7.75 8.36 3.16
C LEU A 152 9.13 8.51 3.77
N LYS A 153 9.99 9.21 3.05
CA LYS A 153 11.33 9.54 3.50
C LYS A 153 11.55 11.05 3.43
N LYS A 154 12.14 11.60 4.47
CA LYS A 154 12.48 13.02 4.50
C LYS A 154 13.79 13.26 3.75
N VAL A 155 13.72 14.01 2.68
CA VAL A 155 14.87 14.37 1.83
C VAL A 155 14.94 15.88 1.73
N ASN A 156 16.05 16.46 2.20
CA ASN A 156 16.24 17.93 2.21
C ASN A 156 15.08 18.69 2.85
N GLY A 157 14.54 18.16 3.94
CA GLY A 157 13.45 18.79 4.69
C GLY A 157 12.05 18.57 4.14
N SER A 158 11.89 17.80 3.07
CA SER A 158 10.59 17.48 2.45
C SER A 158 10.31 16.00 2.48
N TRP A 159 9.07 15.64 2.75
CA TRP A 159 8.63 14.25 2.69
C TRP A 159 8.43 13.81 1.24
N LYS A 160 9.05 12.69 0.87
CA LYS A 160 8.93 12.09 -0.46
C LYS A 160 8.48 10.65 -0.36
N ILE A 161 7.79 10.19 -1.39
CA ILE A 161 7.35 8.78 -1.50
C ILE A 161 8.58 7.93 -1.80
N ASP A 162 8.81 6.93 -0.96
CA ASP A 162 9.94 6.03 -1.04
C ASP A 162 9.50 4.58 -1.16
N THR A 163 10.44 3.72 -1.51
CA THR A 163 10.22 2.27 -1.51
C THR A 163 10.27 1.72 -0.09
N SER A 164 9.51 0.68 0.13
CA SER A 164 9.57 -0.06 1.41
C SER A 164 10.84 -0.86 1.54
#